data_8f6fe5dd8cc65085ef06c16152039dd1
#
_entry.id   8f6fe5dd8cc65085ef06c16152039dd1
#
_cell.length_a   1.000
_cell.length_b   1.000
_cell.length_c   1.000
_cell.angle_alpha   90.00
_cell.angle_beta   90.00
_cell.angle_gamma   90.00
#
_symmetry.space_group_name_H-M   'P 1'
#
loop_
_entity.id
_entity.type
_entity.pdbx_description
1 polymer ?
#
loop_
_entity_poly.entity_id
_entity_poly.type
_entity_poly.pdbx_seq_one_letter_code
_entity_poly.pdbx_strand_id
1 'polypeptide(L)' 'MEYIVHISRGSDNVDSHTVEADSDPQAFDLAIAWAASLGLAADDDLVLAIKLPSGALKTFVRNDF' A
#
# COMPACT_ATOMS: atom_id res chain seq x y z
N MET A 1 12.98 -6.43 6.43
CA MET A 1 12.89 -4.96 6.45
C MET A 1 11.44 -4.55 6.63
N GLU A 2 11.22 -3.51 7.38
CA GLU A 2 9.88 -3.06 7.72
C GLU A 2 9.41 -1.97 6.78
N TYR A 3 8.22 -2.15 6.23
CA TYR A 3 7.59 -1.20 5.30
C TYR A 3 6.27 -0.75 5.91
N ILE A 4 5.98 0.53 5.82
CA ILE A 4 4.72 1.10 6.31
C ILE A 4 3.82 1.36 5.13
N VAL A 5 2.62 0.78 5.16
CA VAL A 5 1.65 0.88 4.08
C VAL A 5 0.48 1.72 4.56
N HIS A 6 0.10 2.72 3.77
CA HIS A 6 -1.06 3.56 4.03
C HIS A 6 -2.04 3.44 2.89
N ILE A 7 -3.31 3.29 3.22
CA ILE A 7 -4.38 3.33 2.23
C ILE A 7 -5.18 4.59 2.47
N SER A 8 -5.39 5.37 1.41
CA SER A 8 -6.24 6.55 1.46
C SER A 8 -7.27 6.51 0.35
N ARG A 9 -8.41 7.15 0.58
CA ARG A 9 -9.49 7.30 -0.38
C ARG A 9 -9.76 8.79 -0.51
N GLY A 10 -9.42 9.36 -1.66
CA GLY A 10 -9.49 10.80 -1.82
C GLY A 10 -8.55 11.48 -0.83
N SER A 11 -9.07 12.36 0.00
CA SER A 11 -8.30 13.03 1.05
C SER A 11 -8.35 12.31 2.40
N ASP A 12 -9.11 11.21 2.50
CA ASP A 12 -9.31 10.49 3.75
C ASP A 12 -8.32 9.36 3.90
N ASN A 13 -7.71 9.26 5.09
CA ASN A 13 -6.90 8.11 5.47
C ASN A 13 -7.84 6.98 5.87
N VAL A 14 -7.74 5.84 5.19
CA VAL A 14 -8.59 4.68 5.47
C VAL A 14 -7.95 3.79 6.52
N ASP A 15 -6.69 3.42 6.31
CA ASP A 15 -6.00 2.49 7.21
C ASP A 15 -4.49 2.55 6.99
N SER A 16 -3.75 1.98 7.92
CA SER A 16 -2.31 1.80 7.79
C SER A 16 -1.90 0.45 8.37
N HIS A 17 -0.79 -0.08 7.85
CA HIS A 17 -0.34 -1.42 8.23
C HIS A 17 1.17 -1.51 8.01
N THR A 18 1.84 -2.26 8.88
CA THR A 18 3.27 -2.53 8.74
C THR A 18 3.46 -3.90 8.10
N VAL A 19 4.29 -3.94 7.06
CA VAL A 19 4.59 -5.15 6.33
C VAL A 19 6.06 -5.49 6.50
N GLU A 20 6.35 -6.75 6.82
CA GLU A 20 7.71 -7.26 6.88
C GLU A 20 8.03 -7.95 5.56
N ALA A 21 9.10 -7.52 4.88
CA ALA A 21 9.49 -8.08 3.59
C ALA A 21 11.00 -8.04 3.42
N ASP A 22 11.53 -8.91 2.56
CA ASP A 22 12.96 -9.01 2.29
C ASP A 22 13.39 -8.10 1.14
N SER A 23 12.46 -7.66 0.31
CA SER A 23 12.74 -6.83 -0.85
C SER A 23 11.57 -5.90 -1.13
N ASP A 24 11.83 -4.84 -1.90
CA ASP A 24 10.79 -3.88 -2.29
C ASP A 24 9.67 -4.56 -3.10
N PRO A 25 9.95 -5.37 -4.14
CA PRO A 25 8.88 -6.04 -4.86
C PRO A 25 8.00 -6.93 -3.98
N GLN A 26 8.60 -7.62 -3.03
CA GLN A 26 7.84 -8.46 -2.09
C GLN A 26 6.92 -7.60 -1.23
N ALA A 27 7.41 -6.45 -0.75
CA ALA A 27 6.60 -5.53 0.03
C ALA A 27 5.42 -5.01 -0.78
N PHE A 28 5.64 -4.69 -2.05
CA PHE A 28 4.56 -4.21 -2.92
C PHE A 28 3.49 -5.27 -3.11
N ASP A 29 3.88 -6.52 -3.35
CA ASP A 29 2.93 -7.62 -3.51
C ASP A 29 2.12 -7.85 -2.24
N LEU A 30 2.76 -7.81 -1.08
CA LEU A 30 2.08 -7.97 0.20
C LEU A 30 1.10 -6.83 0.46
N ALA A 31 1.49 -5.60 0.14
CA ALA A 31 0.64 -4.44 0.32
C ALA A 31 -0.59 -4.49 -0.56
N ILE A 32 -0.43 -4.89 -1.82
CA ILE A 32 -1.53 -5.04 -2.77
C ILE A 32 -2.48 -6.14 -2.30
N ALA A 33 -1.94 -7.26 -1.83
CA ALA A 33 -2.75 -8.36 -1.30
C ALA A 33 -3.52 -7.93 -0.07
N TRP A 34 -2.91 -7.13 0.80
CA TRP A 34 -3.59 -6.60 1.99
C TRP A 34 -4.75 -5.69 1.59
N ALA A 35 -4.53 -4.77 0.65
CA ALA A 35 -5.59 -3.89 0.16
C ALA A 35 -6.74 -4.70 -0.43
N ALA A 36 -6.44 -5.73 -1.21
CA ALA A 36 -7.45 -6.60 -1.81
C ALA A 36 -8.24 -7.35 -0.73
N SER A 37 -7.59 -7.79 0.34
CA SER A 37 -8.25 -8.52 1.42
C SER A 37 -9.24 -7.64 2.19
N LEU A 38 -9.06 -6.33 2.15
CA LEU A 38 -9.99 -5.38 2.76
C LEU A 38 -11.17 -5.03 1.85
N GLY A 39 -11.17 -5.54 0.61
CA GLY A 39 -12.22 -5.25 -0.35
C GLY A 39 -12.14 -3.85 -0.94
N LEU A 40 -10.99 -3.18 -0.82
CA LEU A 40 -10.82 -1.80 -1.28
C LEU A 40 -10.25 -1.68 -2.68
N ALA A 41 -9.76 -2.77 -3.26
CA ALA A 41 -9.08 -2.74 -4.55
C ALA A 41 -9.97 -2.29 -5.72
N ALA A 42 -11.29 -2.36 -5.55
CA ALA A 42 -12.25 -1.94 -6.58
C ALA A 42 -12.59 -0.45 -6.51
N ASP A 43 -12.04 0.27 -5.54
CA ASP A 43 -12.37 1.67 -5.29
C ASP A 43 -11.55 2.59 -6.20
N ASP A 44 -12.21 3.46 -6.95
CA ASP A 44 -11.56 4.31 -7.95
C ASP A 44 -10.65 5.37 -7.33
N ASP A 45 -10.99 5.82 -6.12
CA ASP A 45 -10.25 6.89 -5.44
C ASP A 45 -9.15 6.34 -4.52
N LEU A 46 -8.92 5.04 -4.55
CA LEU A 46 -7.98 4.39 -3.64
C LEU A 46 -6.54 4.67 -4.06
N VAL A 47 -5.74 5.09 -3.09
CA VAL A 47 -4.29 5.25 -3.26
C VAL A 47 -3.60 4.43 -2.19
N LEU A 48 -2.66 3.61 -2.62
CA LEU A 48 -1.83 2.79 -1.74
C LEU A 48 -0.44 3.41 -1.71
N ALA A 49 0.00 3.85 -0.55
CA ALA A 49 1.32 4.45 -0.37
C ALA A 49 2.17 3.56 0.52
N ILE A 50 3.40 3.28 0.08
CA ILE A 50 4.32 2.43 0.82
C ILE A 50 5.56 3.24 1.14
N LYS A 51 5.87 3.36 2.43
CA LYS A 51 7.10 4.02 2.88
C LYS A 51 8.20 2.96 2.99
N LEU A 52 9.24 3.15 2.20
CA LEU A 52 10.38 2.24 2.15
C LEU A 52 11.34 2.49 3.31
N PRO A 53 12.13 1.49 3.73
CA PRO A 53 13.11 1.68 4.80
C PRO A 53 14.14 2.77 4.50
N SER A 54 14.40 3.04 3.21
CA SER A 54 15.31 4.11 2.80
C SER A 54 14.74 5.51 2.99
N GLY A 55 13.44 5.62 3.31
CA GLY A 55 12.74 6.90 3.41
C GLY A 55 11.99 7.30 2.16
N ALA A 56 12.16 6.58 1.06
CA ALA A 56 11.42 6.84 -0.18
C ALA A 56 9.96 6.43 -0.03
N LEU A 57 9.10 7.03 -0.83
CA LEU A 57 7.67 6.73 -0.84
C LEU A 57 7.28 6.24 -2.23
N LYS A 58 6.61 5.08 -2.28
CA LYS A 58 6.06 4.53 -3.52
C LYS A 58 4.55 4.54 -3.43
N THR A 59 3.88 5.06 -4.46
CA THR A 59 2.43 5.11 -4.51
C THR A 59 1.90 4.28 -5.65
N PHE A 60 0.76 3.63 -5.41
CA PHE A 60 0.03 2.87 -6.42
C PHE A 60 -1.39 3.41 -6.46
N VAL A 61 -1.90 3.64 -7.66
CA VAL A 61 -3.31 3.97 -7.86
C VAL A 61 -4.05 2.70 -8.28
N ARG A 62 -5.38 2.79 -8.36
CA ARG A 62 -6.23 1.62 -8.62
C ARG A 62 -5.76 0.75 -9.79
N ASN A 63 -5.34 1.37 -10.89
CA ASN A 63 -4.96 0.64 -12.10
C ASN A 63 -3.66 -0.15 -11.97
N ASP A 64 -2.91 0.09 -10.90
CA ASP A 64 -1.66 -0.60 -10.63
C ASP A 64 -1.83 -1.83 -9.75
N PHE A 65 -3.04 -2.09 -9.30
CA PHE A 65 -3.35 -3.20 -8.40
C PHE A 65 -3.47 -4.52 -9.15
#